data_6e35d9eba4fb708deb3416046c358f4b
#
_entry.id   6e35d9eba4fb708deb3416046c358f4b
#
_cell.length_a   1.000
_cell.length_b   1.000
_cell.length_c   1.000
_cell.angle_alpha   90.00
_cell.angle_beta   90.00
_cell.angle_gamma   90.00
#
_symmetry.space_group_name_H-M   'P 1'
#
loop_
_entity.id
_entity.type
_entity.pdbx_description
1 polymer ?
#
loop_
_entity_poly.entity_id
_entity_poly.type
_entity_poly.pdbx_seq_one_letter_code
_entity_poly.pdbx_strand_id
1 'polypeptide(L)'
;GVGGAPHPTRPEEQRRRQGRSPFQARGKVAWLDSFFEYLSDSFRPILGVLLGASIIIALVNLLISLNVIPNDEASAGWVFVKAIWKGVFYFLPIMVAYNASKKLKVDPWLGGAIMAMLMTPQFTGLMDAKTTTCVENAALGTKSCTASIFGLPMALSDYSGNVFVPLLMAAVLALVYHGLKRIIPESVQLVFVPFFCMIIVGALTAFIIGPIGVWVGNGLGIGLAWMNTHAPFIFAIIIPMLYPFLVPLGLHWPLNA
;
A
#
# COMPACT_ATOMS: atom_id res chain seq x y z
N GLY A 1 -58.19 -20.36 26.78
CA GLY A 1 -56.75 -20.22 26.97
C GLY A 1 -56.14 -19.63 25.72
N VAL A 2 -55.86 -18.33 25.72
CA VAL A 2 -55.17 -17.63 24.62
C VAL A 2 -53.68 -17.64 24.96
N GLY A 3 -52.90 -18.44 24.23
CA GLY A 3 -51.46 -18.49 24.34
C GLY A 3 -50.85 -17.32 23.57
N GLY A 4 -50.40 -16.28 24.30
CA GLY A 4 -49.59 -15.21 23.75
C GLY A 4 -48.18 -15.70 23.44
N ALA A 5 -47.70 -15.47 22.22
CA ALA A 5 -46.33 -15.72 21.82
C ALA A 5 -45.37 -14.83 22.64
N PRO A 6 -44.22 -15.35 23.11
CA PRO A 6 -43.30 -14.56 23.91
C PRO A 6 -42.67 -13.44 23.07
N HIS A 7 -42.77 -12.22 23.58
CA HIS A 7 -42.08 -11.07 23.00
C HIS A 7 -40.53 -11.30 23.03
N PRO A 8 -39.81 -11.05 21.93
CA PRO A 8 -38.36 -11.19 21.92
C PRO A 8 -37.73 -10.21 22.90
N THR A 9 -36.87 -10.74 23.74
CA THR A 9 -36.13 -9.97 24.75
C THR A 9 -35.18 -8.96 24.12
N ARG A 10 -35.05 -7.77 24.71
CA ARG A 10 -34.16 -6.68 24.26
C ARG A 10 -32.74 -7.08 23.77
N PRO A 11 -32.10 -8.12 24.33
CA PRO A 11 -30.80 -8.55 23.82
C PRO A 11 -30.80 -9.17 22.44
N GLU A 12 -31.86 -9.82 22.01
CA GLU A 12 -31.98 -10.43 20.69
C GLU A 12 -32.23 -9.41 19.58
N GLU A 13 -32.96 -8.36 19.89
CA GLU A 13 -33.18 -7.24 18.97
C GLU A 13 -31.90 -6.41 18.77
N GLN A 14 -31.09 -6.26 19.81
CA GLN A 14 -29.77 -5.63 19.72
C GLN A 14 -28.78 -6.48 18.93
N ARG A 15 -28.77 -7.80 19.07
CA ARG A 15 -27.96 -8.70 18.24
C ARG A 15 -28.38 -8.69 16.77
N ARG A 16 -29.66 -8.58 16.47
CA ARG A 16 -30.15 -8.44 15.09
C ARG A 16 -29.77 -7.09 14.46
N ARG A 17 -29.71 -6.02 15.26
CA ARG A 17 -29.25 -4.70 14.78
C ARG A 17 -27.73 -4.60 14.59
N GLN A 18 -26.93 -5.33 15.37
CA GLN A 18 -25.48 -5.40 15.23
C GLN A 18 -25.02 -6.30 14.07
N GLY A 19 -25.87 -7.21 13.58
CA GLY A 19 -25.58 -8.07 12.43
C GLY A 19 -25.84 -7.44 11.05
N ARG A 20 -26.44 -6.25 11.01
CA ARG A 20 -26.60 -5.49 9.76
C ARG A 20 -25.56 -4.39 9.71
N SER A 21 -24.40 -4.73 9.14
CA SER A 21 -23.47 -3.67 8.69
C SER A 21 -24.22 -2.79 7.67
N PRO A 22 -24.19 -1.45 7.81
CA PRO A 22 -24.92 -0.54 6.92
C PRO A 22 -24.36 -0.49 5.49
N PHE A 23 -23.45 -1.38 5.13
CA PHE A 23 -22.76 -1.45 3.84
C PHE A 23 -23.19 -2.61 2.94
N GLN A 24 -24.36 -3.21 3.15
CA GLN A 24 -24.93 -4.16 2.19
C GLN A 24 -25.90 -3.50 1.19
N ALA A 25 -25.56 -2.34 0.67
CA ALA A 25 -26.06 -1.95 -0.63
C ALA A 25 -25.22 -2.68 -1.68
N ARG A 26 -25.63 -3.84 -2.12
CA ARG A 26 -25.09 -4.51 -3.31
C ARG A 26 -25.33 -3.57 -4.49
N GLY A 27 -24.34 -2.72 -4.79
CA GLY A 27 -24.32 -1.88 -5.98
C GLY A 27 -24.40 -2.74 -7.24
N LYS A 28 -24.83 -2.13 -8.34
CA LYS A 28 -24.97 -2.80 -9.65
C LYS A 28 -23.65 -3.38 -10.20
N VAL A 29 -22.52 -3.17 -9.51
CA VAL A 29 -21.16 -3.61 -9.91
C VAL A 29 -20.49 -4.29 -8.71
N ALA A 30 -20.76 -5.57 -8.51
CA ALA A 30 -20.25 -6.36 -7.39
C ALA A 30 -18.71 -6.40 -7.29
N TRP A 31 -18.00 -6.36 -8.41
CA TRP A 31 -16.53 -6.35 -8.42
C TRP A 31 -15.94 -5.04 -7.88
N LEU A 32 -16.61 -3.91 -8.12
CA LEU A 32 -16.20 -2.59 -7.64
C LEU A 32 -16.37 -2.50 -6.13
N ASP A 33 -17.49 -3.00 -5.60
CA ASP A 33 -17.72 -3.05 -4.15
C ASP A 33 -16.70 -3.94 -3.45
N SER A 34 -16.37 -5.10 -4.04
CA SER A 34 -15.33 -6.00 -3.53
C SER A 34 -13.94 -5.36 -3.55
N PHE A 35 -13.61 -4.59 -4.59
CA PHE A 35 -12.36 -3.86 -4.69
C PHE A 35 -12.24 -2.78 -3.61
N PHE A 36 -13.28 -1.96 -3.42
CA PHE A 36 -13.29 -0.93 -2.38
C PHE A 36 -13.26 -1.52 -0.97
N GLU A 37 -13.94 -2.65 -0.75
CA GLU A 37 -13.87 -3.38 0.52
C GLU A 37 -12.45 -3.89 0.77
N TYR A 38 -11.81 -4.49 -0.22
CA TYR A 38 -10.42 -4.94 -0.16
C TYR A 38 -9.46 -3.80 0.16
N LEU A 39 -9.61 -2.67 -0.52
CA LEU A 39 -8.81 -1.47 -0.30
C LEU A 39 -9.02 -0.93 1.12
N SER A 40 -10.27 -0.77 1.54
CA SER A 40 -10.62 -0.28 2.88
C SER A 40 -10.07 -1.16 3.99
N ASP A 41 -10.22 -2.48 3.88
CA ASP A 41 -9.77 -3.43 4.90
C ASP A 41 -8.24 -3.54 4.96
N SER A 42 -7.55 -3.22 3.86
CA SER A 42 -6.08 -3.16 3.83
C SER A 42 -5.54 -1.93 4.57
N PHE A 43 -6.28 -0.82 4.61
CA PHE A 43 -5.85 0.43 5.24
C PHE A 43 -6.41 0.67 6.62
N ARG A 44 -7.64 0.24 6.90
CA ARG A 44 -8.31 0.50 8.17
C ARG A 44 -7.46 0.17 9.41
N PRO A 45 -6.74 -0.96 9.49
CA PRO A 45 -5.95 -1.29 10.68
C PRO A 45 -4.78 -0.32 10.94
N ILE A 46 -4.25 0.33 9.90
CA ILE A 46 -3.09 1.21 9.99
C ILE A 46 -3.44 2.70 10.03
N LEU A 47 -4.73 3.06 9.91
CA LEU A 47 -5.16 4.46 9.91
C LEU A 47 -4.72 5.22 11.16
N GLY A 48 -4.78 4.60 12.34
CA GLY A 48 -4.34 5.23 13.58
C GLY A 48 -2.85 5.57 13.57
N VAL A 49 -2.02 4.66 13.06
CA VAL A 49 -0.57 4.86 12.93
C VAL A 49 -0.26 5.95 11.90
N LEU A 50 -0.96 5.94 10.76
CA LEU A 50 -0.81 6.96 9.72
C LEU A 50 -1.21 8.35 10.23
N LEU A 51 -2.32 8.46 10.96
CA LEU A 51 -2.75 9.71 11.57
C LEU A 51 -1.74 10.22 12.59
N GLY A 52 -1.22 9.35 13.45
CA GLY A 52 -0.16 9.69 14.41
C GLY A 52 1.10 10.22 13.72
N ALA A 53 1.57 9.54 12.69
CA ALA A 53 2.72 9.98 11.90
C ALA A 53 2.45 11.33 11.20
N SER A 54 1.23 11.54 10.69
CA SER A 54 0.84 12.80 10.04
C SER A 54 0.83 13.98 11.01
N ILE A 55 0.44 13.77 12.26
CA ILE A 55 0.51 14.81 13.31
C ILE A 55 1.97 15.19 13.58
N ILE A 56 2.87 14.21 13.66
CA ILE A 56 4.30 14.46 13.86
C ILE A 56 4.87 15.29 12.70
N ILE A 57 4.54 14.94 11.44
CA ILE A 57 4.93 15.71 10.26
C ILE A 57 4.43 17.16 10.35
N ALA A 58 3.15 17.34 10.69
CA ALA A 58 2.54 18.65 10.78
C ALA A 58 3.24 19.52 11.84
N LEU A 59 3.54 18.96 13.01
CA LEU A 59 4.26 19.64 14.08
C LEU A 59 5.69 20.03 13.67
N VAL A 60 6.43 19.08 13.06
CA VAL A 60 7.80 19.35 12.58
C VAL A 60 7.80 20.45 11.52
N ASN A 61 6.90 20.40 10.55
CA ASN A 61 6.79 21.43 9.51
C ASN A 61 6.38 22.79 10.07
N LEU A 62 5.49 22.83 11.06
CA LEU A 62 5.12 24.06 11.76
C LEU A 62 6.33 24.69 12.46
N LEU A 63 7.12 23.90 13.18
CA LEU A 63 8.31 24.37 13.87
C LEU A 63 9.40 24.87 12.90
N ILE A 64 9.54 24.23 11.74
CA ILE A 64 10.42 24.69 10.66
C ILE A 64 9.92 26.03 10.10
N SER A 65 8.61 26.16 9.84
CA SER A 65 8.00 27.38 9.32
C SER A 65 8.14 28.57 10.27
N LEU A 66 8.14 28.32 11.57
CA LEU A 66 8.36 29.32 12.61
C LEU A 66 9.86 29.61 12.88
N ASN A 67 10.76 29.01 12.11
CA ASN A 67 12.23 29.11 12.30
C ASN A 67 12.72 28.67 13.70
N VAL A 68 11.96 27.84 14.41
CA VAL A 68 12.37 27.25 15.69
C VAL A 68 13.35 26.10 15.47
N ILE A 69 13.21 25.39 14.37
CA ILE A 69 14.05 24.27 13.98
C ILE A 69 14.69 24.58 12.63
N PRO A 70 16.01 24.36 12.47
CA PRO A 70 16.65 24.47 11.17
C PRO A 70 16.13 23.36 10.21
N ASN A 71 15.86 23.73 8.96
CA ASN A 71 15.51 22.78 7.90
C ASN A 71 16.77 22.08 7.37
N ASP A 72 17.56 21.55 8.27
CA ASP A 72 18.89 21.01 8.01
C ASP A 72 18.90 19.52 8.39
N GLU A 73 19.48 18.70 7.56
CA GLU A 73 19.69 17.26 7.82
C GLU A 73 20.99 16.96 8.57
N ALA A 74 21.78 17.99 8.91
CA ALA A 74 23.07 17.84 9.60
C ALA A 74 22.91 17.58 11.11
N SER A 75 21.79 17.97 11.72
CA SER A 75 21.57 17.75 13.15
C SER A 75 21.02 16.36 13.43
N ALA A 76 21.81 15.54 14.14
CA ALA A 76 21.43 14.17 14.50
C ALA A 76 20.08 14.07 15.25
N GLY A 77 19.78 15.05 16.11
CA GLY A 77 18.52 15.09 16.87
C GLY A 77 17.30 15.23 15.97
N TRP A 78 17.35 16.13 14.98
CA TRP A 78 16.25 16.33 14.05
C TRP A 78 16.11 15.22 13.02
N VAL A 79 17.22 14.61 12.60
CA VAL A 79 17.22 13.40 11.78
C VAL A 79 16.50 12.28 12.52
N PHE A 80 16.77 12.10 13.83
CA PHE A 80 16.07 11.12 14.66
C PHE A 80 14.55 11.37 14.74
N VAL A 81 14.13 12.62 14.98
CA VAL A 81 12.70 12.98 15.01
C VAL A 81 12.05 12.71 13.66
N LYS A 82 12.71 13.08 12.56
CA LYS A 82 12.22 12.77 11.20
C LYS A 82 12.11 11.25 10.96
N ALA A 83 13.01 10.45 11.51
CA ALA A 83 12.97 8.99 11.36
C ALA A 83 11.70 8.36 11.98
N ILE A 84 11.12 8.95 13.02
CA ILE A 84 9.93 8.43 13.68
C ILE A 84 8.75 8.34 12.71
N TRP A 85 8.44 9.42 11.99
CA TRP A 85 7.33 9.41 11.03
C TRP A 85 7.74 8.80 9.69
N LYS A 86 8.99 9.00 9.24
CA LYS A 86 9.51 8.37 8.02
C LYS A 86 9.40 6.84 8.08
N GLY A 87 9.64 6.23 9.24
CA GLY A 87 9.50 4.80 9.41
C GLY A 87 8.11 4.28 9.06
N VAL A 88 7.06 5.02 9.42
CA VAL A 88 5.69 4.62 9.08
C VAL A 88 5.44 4.72 7.57
N PHE A 89 5.75 5.84 6.95
CA PHE A 89 5.49 6.04 5.51
C PHE A 89 6.44 5.25 4.62
N TYR A 90 7.69 5.09 5.02
CA TYR A 90 8.66 4.29 4.28
C TYR A 90 8.26 2.81 4.23
N PHE A 91 7.87 2.24 5.38
CA PHE A 91 7.49 0.83 5.49
C PHE A 91 5.99 0.58 5.25
N LEU A 92 5.26 1.59 4.82
CA LEU A 92 3.83 1.47 4.50
C LEU A 92 3.50 0.29 3.57
N PRO A 93 4.27 -0.01 2.51
CA PRO A 93 4.00 -1.14 1.64
C PRO A 93 3.95 -2.49 2.37
N ILE A 94 4.80 -2.67 3.39
CA ILE A 94 4.84 -3.89 4.20
C ILE A 94 3.56 -4.02 5.03
N MET A 95 3.12 -2.92 5.65
CA MET A 95 1.91 -2.88 6.45
C MET A 95 0.66 -3.15 5.61
N VAL A 96 0.59 -2.56 4.43
CA VAL A 96 -0.51 -2.78 3.48
C VAL A 96 -0.52 -4.21 2.98
N ALA A 97 0.63 -4.76 2.60
CA ALA A 97 0.75 -6.15 2.16
C ALA A 97 0.32 -7.15 3.24
N TYR A 98 0.69 -6.88 4.48
CA TYR A 98 0.27 -7.68 5.63
C TYR A 98 -1.27 -7.71 5.76
N ASN A 99 -1.90 -6.54 5.77
CA ASN A 99 -3.35 -6.44 5.92
C ASN A 99 -4.11 -6.99 4.70
N ALA A 100 -3.64 -6.71 3.50
CA ALA A 100 -4.22 -7.21 2.26
C ALA A 100 -4.17 -8.73 2.20
N SER A 101 -3.04 -9.33 2.58
CA SER A 101 -2.89 -10.78 2.66
C SER A 101 -3.84 -11.39 3.69
N LYS A 102 -3.96 -10.76 4.86
CA LYS A 102 -4.91 -11.17 5.90
C LYS A 102 -6.36 -11.13 5.40
N LYS A 103 -6.75 -10.08 4.68
CA LYS A 103 -8.09 -9.97 4.06
C LYS A 103 -8.36 -11.11 3.09
N LEU A 104 -7.36 -11.51 2.31
CA LEU A 104 -7.46 -12.60 1.32
C LEU A 104 -7.23 -13.99 1.91
N LYS A 105 -7.19 -14.10 3.24
CA LYS A 105 -7.00 -15.38 3.98
C LYS A 105 -5.67 -16.07 3.62
N VAL A 106 -4.65 -15.30 3.40
CA VAL A 106 -3.27 -15.74 3.23
C VAL A 106 -2.52 -15.40 4.52
N ASP A 107 -1.43 -16.12 4.79
CA ASP A 107 -0.55 -15.77 5.91
C ASP A 107 -0.07 -14.31 5.78
N PRO A 108 -0.45 -13.42 6.72
CA PRO A 108 -0.12 -12.01 6.62
C PRO A 108 1.39 -11.74 6.64
N TRP A 109 2.14 -12.53 7.39
CA TRP A 109 3.60 -12.42 7.47
C TRP A 109 4.28 -12.72 6.16
N LEU A 110 3.74 -13.65 5.40
CA LEU A 110 4.23 -14.00 4.08
C LEU A 110 4.12 -12.81 3.11
N GLY A 111 2.96 -12.15 3.08
CA GLY A 111 2.77 -10.94 2.27
C GLY A 111 3.71 -9.80 2.69
N GLY A 112 3.83 -9.57 4.00
CA GLY A 112 4.77 -8.58 4.54
C GLY A 112 6.23 -8.89 4.18
N ALA A 113 6.64 -10.16 4.26
CA ALA A 113 8.01 -10.59 3.95
C ALA A 113 8.36 -10.39 2.47
N ILE A 114 7.43 -10.67 1.56
CA ILE A 114 7.66 -10.47 0.12
C ILE A 114 7.86 -8.99 -0.20
N MET A 115 7.04 -8.10 0.38
CA MET A 115 7.25 -6.66 0.21
C MET A 115 8.53 -6.16 0.88
N ALA A 116 8.87 -6.70 2.07
CA ALA A 116 10.11 -6.35 2.75
C ALA A 116 11.36 -6.70 1.92
N MET A 117 11.31 -7.78 1.14
CA MET A 117 12.39 -8.16 0.21
C MET A 117 12.75 -7.02 -0.74
N LEU A 118 11.75 -6.36 -1.32
CA LEU A 118 11.94 -5.24 -2.26
C LEU A 118 12.50 -3.97 -1.59
N MET A 119 12.46 -3.91 -0.27
CA MET A 119 12.92 -2.76 0.52
C MET A 119 14.25 -3.03 1.21
N THR A 120 14.85 -4.21 1.01
CA THR A 120 16.17 -4.53 1.57
C THR A 120 17.26 -3.68 0.92
N PRO A 121 18.33 -3.33 1.66
CA PRO A 121 19.48 -2.64 1.09
C PRO A 121 20.11 -3.39 -0.09
N GLN A 122 20.04 -4.71 -0.09
CA GLN A 122 20.53 -5.55 -1.19
C GLN A 122 19.73 -5.32 -2.47
N PHE A 123 18.40 -5.23 -2.37
CA PHE A 123 17.55 -4.96 -3.52
C PHE A 123 17.64 -3.50 -3.99
N THR A 124 17.56 -2.54 -3.07
CA THR A 124 17.66 -1.11 -3.41
C THR A 124 19.04 -0.73 -3.92
N GLY A 125 20.10 -1.37 -3.41
CA GLY A 125 21.47 -1.19 -3.89
C GLY A 125 21.70 -1.64 -5.33
N LEU A 126 20.82 -2.46 -5.91
CA LEU A 126 20.88 -2.80 -7.34
C LEU A 126 20.72 -1.57 -8.24
N MET A 127 20.02 -0.52 -7.78
CA MET A 127 19.87 0.73 -8.53
C MET A 127 21.19 1.48 -8.70
N ASP A 128 22.13 1.31 -7.79
CA ASP A 128 23.44 1.94 -7.82
C ASP A 128 24.51 1.06 -8.47
N ALA A 129 24.15 -0.15 -8.90
CA ALA A 129 25.07 -1.08 -9.54
C ALA A 129 25.54 -0.55 -10.90
N LYS A 130 26.83 -0.75 -11.23
CA LYS A 130 27.45 -0.29 -12.49
C LYS A 130 26.82 -0.88 -13.75
N THR A 131 26.08 -1.98 -13.62
CA THR A 131 25.38 -2.66 -14.71
C THR A 131 23.94 -2.18 -14.91
N THR A 132 23.50 -1.19 -14.11
CA THR A 132 22.15 -0.67 -14.13
C THR A 132 22.10 0.63 -14.91
N THR A 133 21.20 0.69 -15.89
CA THR A 133 20.91 1.92 -16.65
C THR A 133 19.73 2.63 -16.03
N CYS A 134 19.90 3.88 -15.64
CA CYS A 134 18.84 4.69 -15.03
C CYS A 134 18.43 5.84 -15.94
N VAL A 135 17.12 6.07 -16.06
CA VAL A 135 16.52 7.20 -16.76
C VAL A 135 15.70 8.00 -15.76
N GLU A 136 15.99 9.29 -15.67
CA GLU A 136 15.19 10.22 -14.86
C GLU A 136 14.00 10.75 -15.64
N ASN A 137 12.82 10.62 -15.09
CA ASN A 137 11.63 11.25 -15.64
C ASN A 137 11.45 12.62 -14.98
N ALA A 138 11.88 13.66 -15.67
CA ALA A 138 11.83 15.04 -15.19
C ALA A 138 10.40 15.53 -14.85
N ALA A 139 9.37 14.96 -15.49
CA ALA A 139 7.98 15.34 -15.25
C ALA A 139 7.42 14.82 -13.92
N LEU A 140 7.98 13.75 -13.37
CA LEU A 140 7.50 13.10 -12.16
C LEU A 140 8.55 13.12 -11.04
N GLY A 141 9.76 13.56 -11.30
CA GLY A 141 10.87 13.50 -10.35
C GLY A 141 11.21 12.06 -9.92
N THR A 142 10.86 11.06 -10.74
CA THR A 142 11.11 9.64 -10.46
C THR A 142 12.25 9.09 -11.30
N LYS A 143 13.06 8.25 -10.67
CA LYS A 143 14.18 7.57 -11.32
C LYS A 143 13.76 6.13 -11.64
N SER A 144 13.78 5.77 -12.90
CA SER A 144 13.52 4.42 -13.37
C SER A 144 14.82 3.77 -13.80
N CYS A 145 15.19 2.68 -13.18
CA CYS A 145 16.41 1.95 -13.44
C CYS A 145 16.09 0.54 -13.99
N THR A 146 16.90 0.05 -14.90
CA THR A 146 16.78 -1.31 -15.44
C THR A 146 18.10 -2.04 -15.23
N ALA A 147 18.04 -3.18 -14.56
CA ALA A 147 19.15 -4.08 -14.35
C ALA A 147 18.95 -5.40 -15.08
N SER A 148 20.03 -6.03 -15.53
CA SER A 148 19.98 -7.38 -16.06
C SER A 148 20.19 -8.39 -14.94
N ILE A 149 19.17 -9.16 -14.60
CA ILE A 149 19.19 -10.19 -13.58
C ILE A 149 19.09 -11.55 -14.29
N PHE A 150 20.14 -12.35 -14.23
CA PHE A 150 20.23 -13.64 -14.94
C PHE A 150 19.91 -13.55 -16.45
N GLY A 151 20.25 -12.41 -17.09
CA GLY A 151 19.97 -12.15 -18.50
C GLY A 151 18.57 -11.62 -18.80
N LEU A 152 17.71 -11.46 -17.79
CA LEU A 152 16.39 -10.85 -17.92
C LEU A 152 16.41 -9.40 -17.46
N PRO A 153 15.82 -8.47 -18.22
CA PRO A 153 15.72 -7.09 -17.81
C PRO A 153 14.70 -6.95 -16.67
N MET A 154 15.11 -6.35 -15.56
CA MET A 154 14.26 -6.05 -14.41
C MET A 154 14.21 -4.55 -14.20
N ALA A 155 13.02 -3.98 -14.24
CA ALA A 155 12.81 -2.57 -13.91
C ALA A 155 12.88 -2.40 -12.40
N LEU A 156 13.84 -1.56 -11.94
CA LEU A 156 14.04 -1.24 -10.54
C LEU A 156 13.41 0.12 -10.24
N SER A 157 12.71 0.22 -9.13
CA SER A 157 12.11 1.46 -8.65
C SER A 157 12.16 1.49 -7.13
N ASP A 158 12.06 2.67 -6.56
CA ASP A 158 11.87 2.81 -5.12
C ASP A 158 10.42 2.48 -4.77
N TYR A 159 10.22 1.39 -4.06
CA TYR A 159 8.90 0.94 -3.61
C TYR A 159 8.49 1.49 -2.25
N SER A 160 9.33 2.31 -1.61
CA SER A 160 8.99 2.93 -0.34
C SER A 160 7.73 3.81 -0.47
N GLY A 161 6.81 3.65 0.47
CA GLY A 161 5.54 4.39 0.44
C GLY A 161 4.57 4.01 -0.69
N ASN A 162 4.92 3.06 -1.57
CA ASN A 162 4.04 2.60 -2.64
C ASN A 162 2.93 1.71 -2.10
N VAL A 163 1.71 1.91 -2.57
CA VAL A 163 0.52 1.20 -2.12
C VAL A 163 -0.05 0.26 -3.18
N PHE A 164 0.13 0.57 -4.46
CA PHE A 164 -0.41 -0.26 -5.55
C PHE A 164 0.31 -1.60 -5.65
N VAL A 165 1.63 -1.60 -5.50
CA VAL A 165 2.43 -2.83 -5.58
C VAL A 165 2.03 -3.84 -4.51
N PRO A 166 1.92 -3.49 -3.21
CA PRO A 166 1.51 -4.46 -2.19
C PRO A 166 0.10 -4.99 -2.38
N LEU A 167 -0.84 -4.18 -2.88
CA LEU A 167 -2.21 -4.62 -3.16
C LEU A 167 -2.26 -5.63 -4.31
N LEU A 168 -1.56 -5.36 -5.42
CA LEU A 168 -1.46 -6.27 -6.55
C LEU A 168 -0.70 -7.54 -6.17
N MET A 169 0.40 -7.41 -5.44
CA MET A 169 1.18 -8.54 -4.95
C MET A 169 0.35 -9.45 -4.06
N ALA A 170 -0.41 -8.91 -3.13
CA ALA A 170 -1.25 -9.70 -2.23
C ALA A 170 -2.34 -10.48 -2.99
N ALA A 171 -2.93 -9.88 -4.04
CA ALA A 171 -3.90 -10.58 -4.90
C ALA A 171 -3.27 -11.77 -5.62
N VAL A 172 -2.09 -11.59 -6.23
CA VAL A 172 -1.35 -12.67 -6.90
C VAL A 172 -0.88 -13.72 -5.89
N LEU A 173 -0.39 -13.28 -4.72
CA LEU A 173 -0.01 -14.17 -3.64
C LEU A 173 -1.17 -15.06 -3.19
N ALA A 174 -2.39 -14.51 -3.09
CA ALA A 174 -3.56 -15.29 -2.72
C ALA A 174 -3.84 -16.41 -3.74
N LEU A 175 -3.73 -16.13 -5.02
CA LEU A 175 -3.92 -17.12 -6.07
C LEU A 175 -2.86 -18.25 -5.97
N VAL A 176 -1.61 -17.89 -5.83
CA VAL A 176 -0.50 -18.86 -5.73
C VAL A 176 -0.58 -19.65 -4.42
N TYR A 177 -0.83 -18.98 -3.31
CA TYR A 177 -0.92 -19.60 -1.99
C TYR A 177 -2.05 -20.63 -1.91
N HIS A 178 -3.25 -20.28 -2.33
CA HIS A 178 -4.39 -21.20 -2.34
C HIS A 178 -4.22 -22.33 -3.36
N GLY A 179 -3.57 -22.06 -4.49
CA GLY A 179 -3.20 -23.09 -5.47
C GLY A 179 -2.20 -24.11 -4.92
N LEU A 180 -1.15 -23.66 -4.26
CA LEU A 180 -0.14 -24.52 -3.65
C LEU A 180 -0.71 -25.36 -2.50
N LYS A 181 -1.61 -24.79 -1.71
CA LYS A 181 -2.30 -25.53 -0.63
C LYS A 181 -3.12 -26.72 -1.13
N ARG A 182 -3.57 -26.70 -2.38
CA ARG A 182 -4.30 -27.83 -2.99
C ARG A 182 -3.37 -28.93 -3.48
N ILE A 183 -2.12 -28.58 -3.79
CA ILE A 183 -1.15 -29.50 -4.41
C ILE A 183 -0.26 -30.15 -3.34
N ILE A 184 0.14 -29.36 -2.33
CA ILE A 184 1.10 -29.79 -1.31
C ILE A 184 0.36 -30.50 -0.16
N PRO A 185 0.84 -31.69 0.30
CA PRO A 185 0.26 -32.41 1.43
C PRO A 185 0.29 -31.58 2.73
N GLU A 186 -0.77 -31.68 3.54
CA GLU A 186 -0.92 -30.90 4.78
C GLU A 186 0.27 -31.04 5.75
N SER A 187 0.89 -32.18 5.79
CA SER A 187 2.02 -32.46 6.68
C SER A 187 3.23 -31.56 6.47
N VAL A 188 3.40 -31.00 5.27
CA VAL A 188 4.56 -30.18 4.88
C VAL A 188 4.18 -28.78 4.43
N GLN A 189 2.90 -28.44 4.41
CA GLN A 189 2.40 -27.12 3.97
C GLN A 189 3.00 -25.96 4.76
N LEU A 190 3.22 -26.14 6.04
CA LEU A 190 3.73 -25.08 6.93
C LEU A 190 5.06 -24.47 6.43
N VAL A 191 5.91 -25.28 5.81
CA VAL A 191 7.25 -24.86 5.33
C VAL A 191 7.28 -24.65 3.83
N PHE A 192 6.73 -25.59 3.07
CA PHE A 192 6.86 -25.57 1.60
C PHE A 192 5.95 -24.55 0.93
N VAL A 193 4.76 -24.28 1.45
CA VAL A 193 3.87 -23.27 0.87
C VAL A 193 4.49 -21.88 0.98
N PRO A 194 4.94 -21.39 2.15
CA PRO A 194 5.66 -20.12 2.24
C PRO A 194 6.93 -20.09 1.39
N PHE A 195 7.69 -21.18 1.37
CA PHE A 195 8.92 -21.28 0.60
C PHE A 195 8.68 -21.04 -0.90
N PHE A 196 7.77 -21.77 -1.51
CA PHE A 196 7.45 -21.62 -2.93
C PHE A 196 6.79 -20.27 -3.21
N CYS A 197 5.91 -19.78 -2.32
CA CYS A 197 5.30 -18.46 -2.46
C CYS A 197 6.35 -17.35 -2.47
N MET A 198 7.31 -17.37 -1.57
CA MET A 198 8.37 -16.34 -1.54
C MET A 198 9.18 -16.33 -2.84
N ILE A 199 9.54 -17.49 -3.36
CA ILE A 199 10.30 -17.58 -4.62
C ILE A 199 9.45 -17.13 -5.81
N ILE A 200 8.26 -17.72 -5.99
CA ILE A 200 7.42 -17.47 -7.16
C ILE A 200 6.85 -16.05 -7.13
N VAL A 201 6.18 -15.68 -6.05
CA VAL A 201 5.54 -14.35 -5.95
C VAL A 201 6.58 -13.26 -5.75
N GLY A 202 7.68 -13.52 -5.05
CA GLY A 202 8.80 -12.59 -4.93
C GLY A 202 9.41 -12.26 -6.29
N ALA A 203 9.69 -13.26 -7.12
CA ALA A 203 10.18 -13.07 -8.48
C ALA A 203 9.15 -12.33 -9.36
N LEU A 204 7.88 -12.76 -9.34
CA LEU A 204 6.81 -12.08 -10.09
C LEU A 204 6.65 -10.63 -9.68
N THR A 205 6.74 -10.33 -8.38
CA THR A 205 6.64 -8.97 -7.86
C THR A 205 7.81 -8.11 -8.34
N ALA A 206 9.03 -8.62 -8.28
CA ALA A 206 10.20 -7.89 -8.72
C ALA A 206 10.20 -7.61 -10.24
N PHE A 207 9.80 -8.59 -11.05
CA PHE A 207 9.88 -8.48 -12.50
C PHE A 207 8.64 -7.89 -13.18
N ILE A 208 7.44 -8.14 -12.65
CA ILE A 208 6.17 -7.82 -13.33
C ILE A 208 5.30 -6.91 -12.49
N ILE A 209 4.93 -7.32 -11.27
CA ILE A 209 3.95 -6.62 -10.43
C ILE A 209 4.47 -5.26 -9.99
N GLY A 210 5.73 -5.17 -9.57
CA GLY A 210 6.36 -3.93 -9.16
C GLY A 210 6.34 -2.88 -10.26
N PRO A 211 6.88 -3.17 -11.46
CA PRO A 211 6.82 -2.26 -12.59
C PRO A 211 5.40 -1.85 -12.98
N ILE A 212 4.44 -2.77 -12.97
CA ILE A 212 3.03 -2.45 -13.26
C ILE A 212 2.46 -1.50 -12.21
N GLY A 213 2.70 -1.74 -10.92
CA GLY A 213 2.23 -0.89 -9.84
C GLY A 213 2.82 0.51 -9.91
N VAL A 214 4.10 0.64 -10.20
CA VAL A 214 4.77 1.93 -10.41
C VAL A 214 4.23 2.63 -11.64
N TRP A 215 4.02 1.90 -12.74
CA TRP A 215 3.46 2.48 -13.96
C TRP A 215 2.03 3.01 -13.76
N VAL A 216 1.18 2.29 -13.03
CA VAL A 216 -0.16 2.76 -12.65
C VAL A 216 -0.07 4.03 -11.80
N GLY A 217 0.80 4.05 -10.78
CA GLY A 217 1.03 5.22 -9.92
C GLY A 217 1.50 6.44 -10.73
N ASN A 218 2.48 6.25 -11.60
CA ASN A 218 2.99 7.31 -12.47
C ASN A 218 1.93 7.80 -13.47
N GLY A 219 1.15 6.89 -14.05
CA GLY A 219 0.06 7.24 -14.95
C GLY A 219 -1.00 8.13 -14.28
N LEU A 220 -1.37 7.80 -13.04
CA LEU A 220 -2.26 8.64 -12.24
C LEU A 220 -1.63 10.00 -11.92
N GLY A 221 -0.34 10.03 -11.57
CA GLY A 221 0.39 11.27 -11.33
C GLY A 221 0.42 12.20 -12.56
N ILE A 222 0.71 11.65 -13.74
CA ILE A 222 0.67 12.39 -15.01
C ILE A 222 -0.74 12.90 -15.31
N GLY A 223 -1.75 12.05 -15.10
CA GLY A 223 -3.16 12.44 -15.31
C GLY A 223 -3.58 13.61 -14.42
N LEU A 224 -3.17 13.58 -13.14
CA LEU A 224 -3.43 14.66 -12.19
C LEU A 224 -2.68 15.95 -12.58
N ALA A 225 -1.42 15.86 -12.98
CA ALA A 225 -0.64 17.00 -13.45
C ALA A 225 -1.25 17.62 -14.70
N TRP A 226 -1.70 16.78 -15.65
CA TRP A 226 -2.41 17.26 -16.85
C TRP A 226 -3.71 18.00 -16.48
N MET A 227 -4.48 17.45 -15.55
CA MET A 227 -5.73 18.07 -15.08
C MET A 227 -5.47 19.41 -14.39
N ASN A 228 -4.41 19.51 -13.58
CA ASN A 228 -3.99 20.77 -12.98
C ASN A 228 -3.68 21.86 -14.01
N THR A 229 -3.05 21.47 -15.13
CA THR A 229 -2.66 22.40 -16.20
C THR A 229 -3.84 22.84 -17.08
N HIS A 230 -4.75 21.90 -17.43
CA HIS A 230 -5.82 22.13 -18.39
C HIS A 230 -7.18 22.45 -17.77
N ALA A 231 -7.42 22.04 -16.55
CA ALA A 231 -8.68 22.24 -15.84
C ALA A 231 -8.44 22.58 -14.35
N PRO A 232 -7.75 23.68 -14.01
CA PRO A 232 -7.33 24.00 -12.66
C PRO A 232 -8.51 24.14 -11.68
N PHE A 233 -9.65 24.60 -12.17
CA PHE A 233 -10.85 24.73 -11.34
C PHE A 233 -11.42 23.36 -10.91
N ILE A 234 -11.50 22.42 -11.83
CA ILE A 234 -11.93 21.05 -11.55
C ILE A 234 -10.92 20.36 -10.62
N PHE A 235 -9.64 20.55 -10.87
CA PHE A 235 -8.56 20.07 -10.02
C PHE A 235 -8.68 20.59 -8.59
N ALA A 236 -8.94 21.88 -8.42
CA ALA A 236 -9.10 22.54 -7.11
C ALA A 236 -10.29 21.99 -6.28
N ILE A 237 -11.33 21.47 -6.94
CA ILE A 237 -12.47 20.83 -6.28
C ILE A 237 -12.19 19.35 -5.98
N ILE A 238 -11.65 18.63 -6.95
CA ILE A 238 -11.46 17.17 -6.86
C ILE A 238 -10.33 16.82 -5.88
N ILE A 239 -9.22 17.57 -5.88
CA ILE A 239 -8.06 17.25 -5.07
C ILE A 239 -8.35 17.26 -3.56
N PRO A 240 -9.00 18.25 -2.97
CA PRO A 240 -9.34 18.22 -1.55
C PRO A 240 -10.25 17.04 -1.19
N MET A 241 -11.13 16.61 -2.10
CA MET A 241 -12.00 15.46 -1.88
C MET A 241 -11.24 14.13 -1.96
N LEU A 242 -10.25 14.03 -2.85
CA LEU A 242 -9.45 12.83 -3.06
C LEU A 242 -8.17 12.80 -2.20
N TYR A 243 -7.77 13.93 -1.63
CA TYR A 243 -6.51 14.04 -0.89
C TYR A 243 -6.32 12.97 0.20
N PRO A 244 -7.34 12.64 1.03
CA PRO A 244 -7.23 11.56 2.00
C PRO A 244 -6.92 10.19 1.40
N PHE A 245 -7.27 9.97 0.13
CA PHE A 245 -6.98 8.74 -0.62
C PHE A 245 -5.64 8.81 -1.37
N LEU A 246 -5.25 10.01 -1.83
CA LEU A 246 -4.02 10.22 -2.60
C LEU A 246 -2.76 10.19 -1.74
N VAL A 247 -2.84 10.64 -0.49
CA VAL A 247 -1.71 10.63 0.45
C VAL A 247 -1.20 9.20 0.70
N PRO A 248 -2.05 8.23 1.06
CA PRO A 248 -1.62 6.85 1.22
C PRO A 248 -1.10 6.22 -0.08
N LEU A 249 -1.53 6.72 -1.24
CA LEU A 249 -1.10 6.23 -2.55
C LEU A 249 0.26 6.82 -3.00
N GLY A 250 0.87 7.69 -2.20
CA GLY A 250 2.15 8.32 -2.52
C GLY A 250 2.08 9.36 -3.64
N LEU A 251 0.89 9.75 -4.09
CA LEU A 251 0.67 10.70 -5.18
C LEU A 251 0.70 12.17 -4.75
N HIS A 252 0.99 12.46 -3.48
CA HIS A 252 1.03 13.82 -2.95
C HIS A 252 2.26 14.64 -3.43
N TRP A 253 3.35 13.97 -3.80
CA TRP A 253 4.56 14.63 -4.28
C TRP A 253 4.36 15.41 -5.58
N PRO A 254 3.75 14.85 -6.64
CA PRO A 254 3.47 15.58 -7.88
C PRO A 254 2.44 16.71 -7.71
N LEU A 255 1.68 16.71 -6.61
CA LEU A 255 0.65 17.73 -6.35
C LEU A 255 1.21 18.99 -5.70
N ASN A 256 2.37 18.89 -5.05
CA ASN A 256 3.04 19.98 -4.34
C ASN A 256 4.22 20.59 -5.13
N ALA A 257 4.51 20.07 -6.32
CA ALA A 257 5.48 20.62 -7.26
C ALA A 257 4.77 21.57 -8.23
#